data_d3694eb15801c8a3e9bd2679e9653e2a
#
_entry.id   d3694eb15801c8a3e9bd2679e9653e2a
#
_cell.length_a   1.000
_cell.length_b   1.000
_cell.length_c   1.000
_cell.angle_alpha   90.00
_cell.angle_beta   90.00
_cell.angle_gamma   90.00
#
_symmetry.space_group_name_H-M   'P 1'
#
loop_
_entity.id
_entity.type
_entity.pdbx_description
1 polymer ?
#
loop_
_entity_poly.entity_id
_entity_poly.type
_entity_poly.pdbx_seq_one_letter_code
_entity_poly.pdbx_strand_id
1 'polypeptide(L)'
;MTDAERSIWQILRSLQIDGHRFRRQVPFGPFIADFVCHDARLIIEIDGGQHERSSSAEAKRTRFIEDQGYRILRFWNNEVLSNLEGVCAMIARDLRRHPHPIPPP
;
A
#
# COMPACT_ATOMS: atom_id res chain seq x y z
N MET A 1 0.96 -14.44 -6.02
CA MET A 1 0.93 -13.01 -6.38
C MET A 1 0.58 -12.85 -7.85
N THR A 2 -0.21 -11.82 -8.15
CA THR A 2 -0.48 -11.45 -9.54
C THR A 2 0.77 -10.80 -10.15
N ASP A 3 0.75 -10.64 -11.48
CA ASP A 3 1.86 -9.96 -12.17
C ASP A 3 2.01 -8.51 -11.69
N ALA A 4 0.89 -7.82 -11.47
CA ALA A 4 0.91 -6.45 -10.96
C ALA A 4 1.54 -6.38 -9.57
N GLU A 5 1.13 -7.27 -8.68
CA GLU A 5 1.70 -7.32 -7.33
C GLU A 5 3.19 -7.63 -7.37
N ARG A 6 3.60 -8.54 -8.24
CA ARG A 6 5.01 -8.90 -8.38
C ARG A 6 5.84 -7.72 -8.87
N SER A 7 5.33 -6.99 -9.85
CA SER A 7 6.00 -5.82 -10.40
C SER A 7 6.23 -4.75 -9.35
N ILE A 8 5.18 -4.42 -8.60
CA ILE A 8 5.29 -3.40 -7.57
C ILE A 8 6.17 -3.86 -6.41
N TRP A 9 6.07 -5.15 -6.03
CA TRP A 9 6.87 -5.69 -4.93
C TRP A 9 8.37 -5.64 -5.22
N GLN A 10 8.77 -5.94 -6.46
CA GLN A 10 10.19 -5.86 -6.83
C GLN A 10 10.73 -4.45 -6.61
N ILE A 11 9.94 -3.43 -6.93
CA ILE A 11 10.36 -2.04 -6.75
C ILE A 11 10.38 -1.67 -5.28
N LEU A 12 9.32 -1.97 -4.56
CA LEU A 12 9.22 -1.64 -3.14
C LEU A 12 10.34 -2.31 -2.33
N ARG A 13 10.69 -3.52 -2.70
CA ARG A 13 11.69 -4.31 -2.01
C ARG A 13 13.12 -3.85 -2.35
N SER A 14 13.39 -3.54 -3.62
CA SER A 14 14.76 -3.29 -4.08
C SER A 14 15.18 -1.84 -3.97
N LEU A 15 14.27 -0.90 -4.18
CA LEU A 15 14.62 0.52 -4.20
C LEU A 15 14.56 1.18 -2.82
N GLN A 16 13.85 0.58 -1.89
CA GLN A 16 13.65 1.18 -0.57
C GLN A 16 13.39 2.68 -0.70
N ILE A 17 12.29 3.03 -1.36
CA ILE A 17 11.97 4.42 -1.70
C ILE A 17 12.19 5.30 -0.47
N ASP A 18 13.13 6.24 -0.57
CA ASP A 18 13.51 7.16 0.52
C ASP A 18 13.83 6.45 1.85
N GLY A 19 14.40 5.23 1.79
CA GLY A 19 14.75 4.47 2.98
C GLY A 19 13.58 3.74 3.64
N HIS A 20 12.39 3.81 3.05
CA HIS A 20 11.22 3.13 3.60
C HIS A 20 11.21 1.67 3.23
N ARG A 21 10.96 0.82 4.21
CA ARG A 21 10.87 -0.62 4.00
C ARG A 21 9.41 -1.05 3.95
N PHE A 22 9.08 -1.86 2.95
CA PHE A 22 7.75 -2.42 2.82
C PHE A 22 7.78 -3.92 3.13
N ARG A 23 6.70 -4.39 3.73
CA ARG A 23 6.42 -5.81 3.92
C ARG A 23 5.18 -6.17 3.14
N ARG A 24 5.09 -7.40 2.69
CA ARG A 24 3.92 -7.88 1.95
C ARG A 24 3.06 -8.78 2.82
N GLN A 25 1.78 -8.82 2.50
CA GLN A 25 0.80 -9.72 3.12
C GLN A 25 0.82 -9.62 4.63
N VAL A 26 0.57 -8.43 5.13
CA VAL A 26 0.62 -8.12 6.55
C VAL A 26 -0.76 -8.22 7.16
N PRO A 27 -0.94 -8.98 8.24
CA PRO A 27 -2.25 -9.07 8.90
C PRO A 27 -2.58 -7.80 9.69
N PHE A 28 -3.84 -7.39 9.57
CA PHE A 28 -4.45 -6.34 10.37
C PHE A 28 -5.74 -6.90 10.94
N GLY A 29 -5.68 -7.47 12.14
CA GLY A 29 -6.82 -8.17 12.72
C GLY A 29 -7.28 -9.30 11.80
N PRO A 30 -8.55 -9.30 11.36
CA PRO A 30 -9.07 -10.33 10.45
C PRO A 30 -8.71 -10.08 8.98
N PHE A 31 -8.04 -8.96 8.69
CA PHE A 31 -7.74 -8.57 7.32
C PHE A 31 -6.27 -8.75 6.99
N ILE A 32 -5.96 -8.82 5.70
CA ILE A 32 -4.58 -8.88 5.22
C ILE A 32 -4.37 -7.74 4.24
N ALA A 33 -3.31 -6.94 4.46
CA ALA A 33 -2.93 -5.85 3.59
C ALA A 33 -1.82 -6.30 2.63
N ASP A 34 -1.89 -5.84 1.37
CA ASP A 34 -0.95 -6.30 0.35
C ASP A 34 0.48 -5.88 0.66
N PHE A 35 0.72 -4.60 0.84
CA PHE A 35 2.05 -4.05 1.11
C PHE A 35 1.95 -2.98 2.17
N VAL A 36 2.82 -3.04 3.16
CA VAL A 36 2.76 -2.13 4.31
C VAL A 36 4.13 -1.58 4.64
N CYS A 37 4.20 -0.26 4.77
CA CYS A 37 5.33 0.42 5.37
C CYS A 37 4.91 0.89 6.76
N HIS A 38 5.36 0.21 7.78
CA HIS A 38 4.96 0.55 9.15
C HIS A 38 5.50 1.92 9.58
N ASP A 39 6.71 2.25 9.18
CA ASP A 39 7.31 3.52 9.54
C ASP A 39 6.50 4.70 9.02
N ALA A 40 6.05 4.62 7.79
CA ALA A 40 5.28 5.70 7.16
C ALA A 40 3.78 5.57 7.39
N ARG A 41 3.33 4.48 8.01
CA ARG A 41 1.91 4.19 8.21
C ARG A 41 1.16 4.19 6.88
N LEU A 42 1.77 3.59 5.88
CA LEU A 42 1.22 3.53 4.53
C LEU A 42 0.97 2.10 4.10
N ILE A 43 -0.21 1.87 3.56
CA ILE A 43 -0.59 0.60 2.95
C ILE A 43 -0.82 0.84 1.46
N ILE A 44 -0.28 -0.06 0.64
CA ILE A 44 -0.49 -0.05 -0.81
C ILE A 44 -1.27 -1.30 -1.17
N GLU A 45 -2.37 -1.12 -1.87
CA GLU A 45 -3.24 -2.22 -2.31
C GLU A 45 -3.41 -2.21 -3.80
N ILE A 46 -3.34 -3.40 -4.39
CA ILE A 46 -3.52 -3.60 -5.82
C ILE A 46 -4.84 -4.32 -6.02
N ASP A 47 -5.75 -3.66 -6.74
CA ASP A 47 -7.11 -4.18 -6.95
C ASP A 47 -7.24 -4.72 -8.37
N GLY A 48 -7.69 -5.96 -8.48
CA GLY A 48 -7.89 -6.60 -9.77
C GLY A 48 -9.10 -6.12 -10.53
N GLY A 49 -10.00 -5.38 -9.89
CA GLY A 49 -11.20 -4.86 -10.53
C GLY A 49 -12.27 -5.91 -10.80
N GLN A 50 -12.05 -7.15 -10.42
CA GLN A 50 -12.99 -8.25 -10.66
C GLN A 50 -13.71 -8.72 -9.40
N HIS A 51 -13.29 -8.24 -8.26
CA HIS A 51 -13.93 -8.57 -7.01
C HIS A 51 -14.86 -7.43 -6.63
N GLU A 52 -16.14 -7.68 -6.77
CA GLU A 52 -17.13 -6.84 -6.13
C GLU A 52 -17.04 -7.12 -4.63
N ARG A 53 -16.12 -6.42 -3.98
CA ARG A 53 -16.19 -6.35 -2.54
C ARG A 53 -17.45 -5.58 -2.23
N SER A 54 -18.34 -6.15 -1.43
CA SER A 54 -19.51 -5.41 -1.02
C SER A 54 -19.02 -4.10 -0.38
N SER A 55 -19.65 -2.99 -0.72
CA SER A 55 -19.24 -1.68 -0.23
C SER A 55 -19.20 -1.62 1.30
N SER A 56 -20.09 -2.37 1.97
CA SER A 56 -20.10 -2.40 3.44
C SER A 56 -18.90 -3.14 4.01
N ALA A 57 -18.51 -4.27 3.41
CA ALA A 57 -17.33 -5.01 3.87
C ALA A 57 -16.05 -4.21 3.63
N GLU A 58 -15.96 -3.55 2.48
CA GLU A 58 -14.82 -2.70 2.16
C GLU A 58 -14.73 -1.51 3.11
N ALA A 59 -15.85 -0.89 3.44
CA ALA A 59 -15.89 0.21 4.39
C ALA A 59 -15.43 -0.21 5.78
N LYS A 60 -15.84 -1.39 6.23
CA LYS A 60 -15.43 -1.92 7.53
C LYS A 60 -13.93 -2.19 7.57
N ARG A 61 -13.39 -2.76 6.50
CA ARG A 61 -11.97 -3.05 6.38
C ARG A 61 -11.16 -1.76 6.40
N THR A 62 -11.55 -0.79 5.60
CA THR A 62 -10.88 0.50 5.52
C THR A 62 -10.89 1.20 6.88
N ARG A 63 -12.04 1.24 7.54
CA ARG A 63 -12.15 1.87 8.86
C ARG A 63 -11.26 1.18 9.89
N PHE A 64 -11.24 -0.15 9.89
CA PHE A 64 -10.41 -0.91 10.82
C PHE A 64 -8.93 -0.52 10.66
N ILE A 65 -8.47 -0.44 9.42
CA ILE A 65 -7.09 -0.11 9.11
C ILE A 65 -6.78 1.36 9.44
N GLU A 66 -7.68 2.27 9.06
CA GLU A 66 -7.49 3.70 9.33
C GLU A 66 -7.51 4.02 10.81
N ASP A 67 -8.33 3.30 11.59
CA ASP A 67 -8.38 3.49 13.04
C ASP A 67 -7.05 3.15 13.71
N GLN A 68 -6.21 2.36 13.06
CA GLN A 68 -4.87 2.06 13.56
C GLN A 68 -3.84 3.07 13.11
N GLY A 69 -4.25 4.12 12.45
CA GLY A 69 -3.38 5.21 12.04
C GLY A 69 -2.72 5.03 10.68
N TYR A 70 -3.19 4.08 9.87
CA TYR A 70 -2.64 3.83 8.56
C TYR A 70 -3.50 4.46 7.48
N ARG A 71 -2.87 4.94 6.42
CA ARG A 71 -3.56 5.41 5.23
C ARG A 71 -3.36 4.40 4.11
N ILE A 72 -4.29 4.36 3.16
CA ILE A 72 -4.30 3.37 2.10
C ILE A 72 -4.23 4.06 0.74
N LEU A 73 -3.28 3.64 -0.10
CA LEU A 73 -3.24 3.98 -1.52
C LEU A 73 -3.65 2.75 -2.31
N ARG A 74 -4.63 2.90 -3.18
CA ARG A 74 -5.12 1.82 -4.03
C ARG A 74 -4.79 2.10 -5.47
N PHE A 75 -4.34 1.06 -6.17
CA PHE A 75 -4.07 1.10 -7.59
C PHE A 75 -4.74 -0.08 -8.25
N TRP A 76 -5.21 0.14 -9.48
CA TRP A 76 -5.74 -0.96 -10.28
C TRP A 76 -4.60 -1.78 -10.85
N ASN A 77 -4.82 -3.09 -11.04
CA ASN A 77 -3.85 -3.94 -11.74
C ASN A 77 -3.40 -3.31 -13.04
N ASN A 78 -4.36 -2.81 -13.82
CA ASN A 78 -4.06 -2.21 -15.12
C ASN A 78 -3.14 -1.00 -15.00
N GLU A 79 -3.32 -0.18 -13.98
CA GLU A 79 -2.43 0.96 -13.76
C GLU A 79 -1.02 0.50 -13.48
N VAL A 80 -0.88 -0.50 -12.62
CA VAL A 80 0.45 -1.02 -12.27
C VAL A 80 1.14 -1.61 -13.48
N LEU A 81 0.42 -2.38 -14.29
CA LEU A 81 0.99 -3.03 -15.47
C LEU A 81 1.28 -2.07 -16.61
N SER A 82 0.46 -1.04 -16.78
CA SER A 82 0.60 -0.11 -17.91
C SER A 82 1.37 1.17 -17.56
N ASN A 83 1.48 1.52 -16.31
CA ASN A 83 2.12 2.75 -15.87
C ASN A 83 2.81 2.59 -14.53
N LEU A 84 3.71 1.62 -14.46
CA LEU A 84 4.43 1.31 -13.23
C LEU A 84 5.21 2.52 -12.72
N GLU A 85 5.83 3.27 -13.63
CA GLU A 85 6.59 4.46 -13.29
C GLU A 85 5.72 5.51 -12.61
N GLY A 86 4.51 5.74 -13.14
CA GLY A 86 3.58 6.69 -12.54
C GLY A 86 3.09 6.26 -11.17
N VAL A 87 2.83 4.95 -11.01
CA VAL A 87 2.43 4.39 -9.72
C VAL A 87 3.54 4.60 -8.69
N CYS A 88 4.78 4.30 -9.07
CA CYS A 88 5.93 4.48 -8.17
C CYS A 88 6.14 5.94 -7.81
N ALA A 89 5.93 6.84 -8.76
CA ALA A 89 6.02 8.28 -8.51
C ALA A 89 4.97 8.74 -7.48
N MET A 90 3.76 8.21 -7.57
CA MET A 90 2.71 8.53 -6.60
C MET A 90 3.04 8.02 -5.20
N ILE A 91 3.59 6.83 -5.11
CA ILE A 91 4.01 6.27 -3.83
C ILE A 91 5.12 7.11 -3.22
N ALA A 92 6.13 7.44 -4.00
CA ALA A 92 7.24 8.26 -3.54
C ALA A 92 6.77 9.65 -3.08
N ARG A 93 5.82 10.23 -3.81
CA ARG A 93 5.25 11.52 -3.44
C ARG A 93 4.50 11.45 -2.12
N ASP A 94 3.72 10.39 -1.92
CA ASP A 94 2.99 10.19 -0.66
C ASP A 94 3.97 10.08 0.51
N LEU A 95 5.02 9.30 0.35
CA LEU A 95 6.03 9.12 1.38
C LEU A 95 6.74 10.42 1.75
N ARG A 96 6.98 11.29 0.77
CA ARG A 96 7.60 12.59 1.02
C ARG A 96 6.65 13.57 1.71
N ARG A 97 5.34 13.47 1.43
CA ARG A 97 4.33 14.34 2.04
C ARG A 97 4.02 13.96 3.48
N HIS A 98 4.28 12.71 3.82
CA HIS A 98 4.02 12.18 5.14
C HIS A 98 5.32 11.61 5.70
N PRO A 99 6.27 12.48 6.08
CA PRO A 99 7.54 12.02 6.60
C PRO A 99 7.33 11.23 7.89
N HIS A 100 8.32 10.39 8.21
CA HIS A 100 8.29 9.62 9.43
C HIS A 100 7.99 10.52 10.62
N PRO A 101 7.13 10.10 11.53
CA PRO A 101 7.08 10.77 12.81
C PRO A 101 8.47 10.66 13.44
N ILE A 102 9.03 11.81 13.79
CA ILE A 102 10.31 11.84 14.48
C ILE A 102 10.09 11.16 15.82
N PRO A 103 10.82 10.07 16.13
CA PRO A 103 10.65 9.44 17.42
C PRO A 103 10.98 10.46 18.51
N PRO A 104 10.24 10.46 19.61
CA PRO A 104 10.54 11.36 20.73
C PRO A 104 11.96 11.14 21.21
N PRO A 105 12.64 12.18 21.60
CA PRO A 105 14.01 12.06 22.09
C PRO A 105 14.10 11.19 23.33
#